data_a2b62a092e8db4bf28deeadb3ba6adc1
#
_entry.id   a2b62a092e8db4bf28deeadb3ba6adc1
#
_cell.length_a   1.000
_cell.length_b   1.000
_cell.length_c   1.000
_cell.angle_alpha   90.00
_cell.angle_beta   90.00
_cell.angle_gamma   90.00
#
_symmetry.space_group_name_H-M   'P 1'
#
loop_
_entity.id
_entity.type
_entity.pdbx_description
1 polymer ?
#
loop_
_entity_poly.entity_id
_entity_poly.type
_entity_poly.pdbx_seq_one_letter_code
_entity_poly.pdbx_strand_id
1 'polypeptide(L)'
;MQRIFIYNHDRILYYSNPAGYIAGKEAVVDTMFQTQELERFLQKQAIPIRWEDGVYDRLLLGQRGGRFDPEAPPLKSCRVWQLTRDSPINMRFIPYEALLERFGQPDRRHYETVYDGLVGTNDPEEIYTLFRDPVPGYDGRPIGISDVLELYDADSSEFYYCDRVGFRQIEFAPRQEMELCP
;
A
#
# COMPACT_ATOMS: atom_id res chain seq x y z
N MET A 1 -5.87 -0.52 -17.44
CA MET A 1 -5.61 -0.46 -16.00
C MET A 1 -5.32 -1.87 -15.51
N GLN A 2 -4.09 -2.15 -15.10
CA GLN A 2 -3.69 -3.51 -14.71
C GLN A 2 -4.17 -3.77 -13.28
N ARG A 3 -5.13 -4.68 -13.11
CA ARG A 3 -5.77 -5.03 -11.83
C ARG A 3 -5.13 -6.24 -11.15
N ILE A 4 -4.22 -6.89 -11.86
CA ILE A 4 -3.51 -8.08 -11.43
C ILE A 4 -2.02 -7.85 -11.70
N PHE A 5 -1.18 -8.08 -10.71
CA PHE A 5 0.26 -7.95 -10.87
C PHE A 5 1.02 -8.83 -9.88
N ILE A 6 2.28 -9.12 -10.20
CA ILE A 6 3.20 -9.84 -9.31
C ILE A 6 4.14 -8.82 -8.69
N TYR A 7 4.08 -8.73 -7.37
CA TYR A 7 4.88 -7.82 -6.57
C TYR A 7 6.15 -8.50 -6.06
N ASN A 8 7.29 -7.81 -6.18
CA ASN A 8 8.61 -8.31 -5.77
C ASN A 8 8.94 -9.74 -6.26
N HIS A 9 8.42 -10.10 -7.44
CA HIS A 9 8.60 -11.41 -8.08
C HIS A 9 8.04 -12.61 -7.32
N ASP A 10 7.38 -12.41 -6.21
CA ASP A 10 6.87 -13.50 -5.37
C ASP A 10 5.39 -13.43 -4.98
N ARG A 11 4.78 -12.26 -4.92
CA ARG A 11 3.38 -12.11 -4.49
C ARG A 11 2.45 -11.77 -5.62
N ILE A 12 1.34 -12.48 -5.67
CA ILE A 12 0.30 -12.25 -6.65
C ILE A 12 -0.80 -11.41 -6.01
N LEU A 13 -1.01 -10.22 -6.53
CA LEU A 13 -2.09 -9.32 -6.12
C LEU A 13 -3.20 -9.32 -7.16
N TYR A 14 -4.41 -9.55 -6.71
CA TYR A 14 -5.64 -9.50 -7.50
C TYR A 14 -6.56 -8.44 -6.92
N TYR A 15 -6.74 -7.33 -7.64
CA TYR A 15 -7.51 -6.17 -7.16
C TYR A 15 -7.07 -5.74 -5.74
N SER A 16 -5.78 -5.60 -5.55
CA SER A 16 -5.12 -5.26 -4.28
C SER A 16 -5.24 -6.31 -3.16
N ASN A 17 -5.80 -7.48 -3.43
CA ASN A 17 -5.85 -8.58 -2.47
C ASN A 17 -4.69 -9.55 -2.69
N PRO A 18 -4.02 -10.03 -1.64
CA PRO A 18 -2.97 -11.01 -1.75
C PRO A 18 -3.56 -12.39 -2.10
N ALA A 19 -3.66 -12.67 -3.39
CA ALA A 19 -4.30 -13.87 -3.91
C ALA A 19 -3.42 -15.12 -3.86
N GLY A 20 -2.10 -14.93 -3.88
CA GLY A 20 -1.16 -16.04 -3.91
C GLY A 20 0.30 -15.59 -3.92
N TYR A 21 1.18 -16.55 -4.15
CA TYR A 21 2.63 -16.32 -4.21
C TYR A 21 3.30 -17.25 -5.25
N ILE A 22 4.51 -16.88 -5.64
CA ILE A 22 5.33 -17.70 -6.54
C ILE A 22 6.22 -18.62 -5.70
N ALA A 23 6.08 -19.91 -5.91
CA ALA A 23 6.91 -20.95 -5.30
C ALA A 23 7.75 -21.62 -6.39
N GLY A 24 9.01 -21.24 -6.49
CA GLY A 24 9.90 -21.72 -7.56
C GLY A 24 9.40 -21.27 -8.94
N LYS A 25 8.83 -22.19 -9.73
CA LYS A 25 8.31 -21.92 -11.06
C LYS A 25 6.79 -21.94 -11.18
N GLU A 26 6.09 -22.17 -10.08
CA GLU A 26 4.62 -22.24 -10.05
C GLU A 26 4.01 -21.15 -9.18
N ALA A 27 2.78 -20.79 -9.47
CA ALA A 27 1.96 -19.92 -8.64
C ALA A 27 1.10 -20.76 -7.71
N VAL A 28 1.16 -20.50 -6.40
CA VAL A 28 0.24 -21.06 -5.40
C VAL A 28 -0.81 -19.99 -5.11
N VAL A 29 -2.05 -20.25 -5.47
CA VAL A 29 -3.13 -19.27 -5.45
C VAL A 29 -4.31 -19.82 -4.66
N ASP A 30 -4.93 -18.96 -3.85
CA ASP A 30 -6.14 -19.32 -3.13
C ASP A 30 -7.29 -19.63 -4.09
N THR A 31 -8.00 -20.72 -3.83
CA THR A 31 -9.12 -21.16 -4.65
C THR A 31 -10.24 -20.13 -4.74
N MET A 32 -10.39 -19.24 -3.76
CA MET A 32 -11.37 -18.15 -3.81
C MET A 32 -11.12 -17.14 -4.95
N PHE A 33 -9.89 -17.07 -5.47
CA PHE A 33 -9.52 -16.20 -6.59
C PHE A 33 -9.47 -16.94 -7.93
N GLN A 34 -10.03 -18.12 -8.03
CA GLN A 34 -10.08 -18.90 -9.27
C GLN A 34 -11.02 -18.23 -10.28
N THR A 35 -10.46 -17.33 -11.07
CA THR A 35 -11.15 -16.61 -12.14
C THR A 35 -10.43 -16.78 -13.45
N GLN A 36 -11.17 -16.68 -14.57
CA GLN A 36 -10.56 -16.71 -15.90
C GLN A 36 -9.54 -15.57 -16.10
N GLU A 37 -9.79 -14.43 -15.50
CA GLU A 37 -8.90 -13.26 -15.59
C GLU A 37 -7.53 -13.55 -14.98
N LEU A 38 -7.51 -14.11 -13.78
CA LEU A 38 -6.26 -14.47 -13.10
C LEU A 38 -5.54 -15.62 -13.81
N GLU A 39 -6.28 -16.64 -14.23
CA GLU A 39 -5.72 -17.76 -15.01
C GLU A 39 -5.05 -17.26 -16.29
N ARG A 40 -5.71 -16.41 -17.07
CA ARG A 40 -5.15 -15.82 -18.29
C ARG A 40 -3.91 -15.00 -18.02
N PHE A 41 -3.92 -14.21 -16.94
CA PHE A 41 -2.77 -13.41 -16.55
C PHE A 41 -1.54 -14.28 -16.28
N LEU A 42 -1.68 -15.35 -15.50
CA LEU A 42 -0.57 -16.25 -15.17
C LEU A 42 -0.15 -17.11 -16.37
N GLN A 43 -1.10 -17.54 -17.22
CA GLN A 43 -0.81 -18.27 -18.46
C GLN A 43 0.01 -17.43 -19.44
N LYS A 44 -0.28 -16.14 -19.58
CA LYS A 44 0.51 -15.24 -20.42
C LYS A 44 1.96 -15.11 -19.97
N GLN A 45 2.24 -15.34 -18.70
CA GLN A 45 3.58 -15.31 -18.14
C GLN A 45 4.21 -16.72 -18.08
N ALA A 46 3.53 -17.72 -18.63
CA ALA A 46 3.98 -19.12 -18.62
C ALA A 46 4.20 -19.67 -17.19
N ILE A 47 3.38 -19.26 -16.22
CA ILE A 47 3.46 -19.69 -14.84
C ILE A 47 2.37 -20.74 -14.58
N PRO A 48 2.71 -22.00 -14.27
CA PRO A 48 1.74 -23.00 -13.84
C PRO A 48 1.05 -22.60 -12.53
N ILE A 49 -0.22 -22.95 -12.37
CA ILE A 49 -1.01 -22.59 -11.20
C ILE A 49 -1.31 -23.82 -10.36
N ARG A 50 -1.06 -23.73 -9.06
CA ARG A 50 -1.57 -24.67 -8.07
C ARG A 50 -2.58 -23.95 -7.20
N TRP A 51 -3.82 -24.45 -7.21
CA TRP A 51 -4.89 -23.92 -6.38
C TRP A 51 -4.86 -24.59 -5.01
N GLU A 52 -4.87 -23.77 -3.96
CA GLU A 52 -4.79 -24.23 -2.58
C GLU A 52 -5.68 -23.38 -1.67
N ASP A 53 -6.44 -24.02 -0.78
CA ASP A 53 -7.29 -23.30 0.16
C ASP A 53 -6.49 -22.66 1.29
N GLY A 54 -6.95 -21.50 1.78
CA GLY A 54 -6.39 -20.84 2.96
C GLY A 54 -5.12 -20.03 2.69
N VAL A 55 -4.70 -19.87 1.43
CA VAL A 55 -3.53 -19.07 1.06
C VAL A 55 -3.74 -17.60 1.41
N TYR A 56 -4.92 -17.07 1.09
CA TYR A 56 -5.29 -15.69 1.40
C TYR A 56 -5.18 -15.39 2.90
N ASP A 57 -5.77 -16.24 3.74
CA ASP A 57 -5.75 -16.07 5.20
C ASP A 57 -4.32 -16.13 5.74
N ARG A 58 -3.50 -17.04 5.24
CA ARG A 58 -2.09 -17.14 5.63
C ARG A 58 -1.30 -15.90 5.25
N LEU A 59 -1.51 -15.37 4.06
CA LEU A 59 -0.85 -14.14 3.62
C LEU A 59 -1.27 -12.93 4.44
N LEU A 60 -2.55 -12.83 4.83
CA LEU A 60 -3.04 -11.78 5.74
C LEU A 60 -2.43 -11.87 7.15
N LEU A 61 -2.06 -13.06 7.59
CA LEU A 61 -1.38 -13.28 8.87
C LEU A 61 0.14 -13.06 8.78
N GLY A 62 0.64 -12.49 7.68
CA GLY A 62 2.05 -12.20 7.49
C GLY A 62 2.91 -13.41 7.09
N GLN A 63 2.29 -14.53 6.70
CA GLN A 63 3.00 -15.68 6.16
C GLN A 63 3.43 -15.38 4.72
N ARG A 64 4.69 -15.02 4.55
CA ARG A 64 5.26 -14.58 3.27
C ARG A 64 5.75 -15.74 2.44
N GLY A 65 4.99 -16.08 1.39
CA GLY A 65 5.29 -17.23 0.56
C GLY A 65 5.06 -18.54 1.33
N GLY A 66 5.62 -19.62 0.96
CA GLY A 66 5.47 -20.93 1.63
C GLY A 66 6.12 -21.03 3.03
N ARG A 67 6.61 -19.95 3.60
CA ARG A 67 7.27 -19.92 4.89
C ARG A 67 6.34 -19.33 5.95
N PHE A 68 6.06 -20.11 6.96
CA PHE A 68 5.39 -19.61 8.16
C PHE A 68 6.35 -18.73 8.96
N ASP A 69 5.97 -17.49 9.17
CA ASP A 69 6.66 -16.58 10.07
C ASP A 69 5.71 -16.20 11.22
N PRO A 70 5.83 -16.83 12.39
CA PRO A 70 4.94 -16.56 13.52
C PRO A 70 5.15 -15.16 14.12
N GLU A 71 6.26 -14.51 13.82
CA GLU A 71 6.59 -13.17 14.32
C GLU A 71 6.13 -12.06 13.35
N ALA A 72 5.74 -12.41 12.12
CA ALA A 72 5.28 -11.42 11.17
C ALA A 72 3.91 -10.85 11.58
N PRO A 73 3.77 -9.50 11.65
CA PRO A 73 2.48 -8.89 11.96
C PRO A 73 1.47 -9.11 10.81
N PRO A 74 0.16 -9.11 11.12
CA PRO A 74 -0.88 -9.14 10.09
C PRO A 74 -0.70 -7.99 9.08
N LEU A 75 -1.08 -8.24 7.83
CA LEU A 75 -1.10 -7.18 6.83
C LEU A 75 -2.14 -6.13 7.16
N LYS A 76 -1.72 -4.88 7.10
CA LYS A 76 -2.59 -3.70 7.22
C LYS A 76 -3.05 -3.23 5.85
N SER A 77 -4.17 -2.54 5.82
CA SER A 77 -4.56 -1.75 4.66
C SER A 77 -3.62 -0.56 4.48
N CYS A 78 -3.42 -0.17 3.24
CA CYS A 78 -2.54 0.94 2.88
C CYS A 78 -3.35 2.05 2.23
N ARG A 79 -3.11 3.28 2.65
CA ARG A 79 -3.65 4.48 2.01
C ARG A 79 -2.52 5.43 1.69
N VAL A 80 -2.52 5.98 0.48
CA VAL A 80 -1.54 6.99 0.06
C VAL A 80 -2.24 8.34 -0.02
N TRP A 81 -1.66 9.32 0.64
CA TRP A 81 -2.12 10.70 0.69
C TRP A 81 -1.14 11.59 -0.08
N GLN A 82 -1.67 12.41 -0.99
CA GLN A 82 -0.90 13.39 -1.74
C GLN A 82 -1.46 14.80 -1.54
N LEU A 83 -0.59 15.79 -1.61
CA LEU A 83 -1.00 17.19 -1.55
C LEU A 83 -1.98 17.52 -2.67
N THR A 84 -3.07 18.19 -2.33
CA THR A 84 -4.07 18.67 -3.29
C THR A 84 -3.49 19.78 -4.17
N ARG A 85 -4.14 20.08 -5.28
CA ARG A 85 -3.75 21.18 -6.17
C ARG A 85 -3.82 22.54 -5.49
N ASP A 86 -4.72 22.70 -4.53
CA ASP A 86 -4.96 23.93 -3.78
C ASP A 86 -4.00 24.13 -2.60
N SER A 87 -3.19 23.12 -2.28
CA SER A 87 -2.17 23.24 -1.25
C SER A 87 -1.06 24.21 -1.68
N PRO A 88 -0.39 24.92 -0.74
CA PRO A 88 0.73 25.79 -1.07
C PRO A 88 1.81 25.07 -1.87
N ILE A 89 2.25 25.65 -2.99
CA ILE A 89 3.20 25.03 -3.89
C ILE A 89 4.55 24.73 -3.22
N ASN A 90 4.93 25.54 -2.26
CA ASN A 90 6.17 25.40 -1.49
C ASN A 90 6.11 24.34 -0.38
N MET A 91 4.97 23.67 -0.18
CA MET A 91 4.86 22.45 0.62
C MET A 91 5.29 21.19 -0.16
N ARG A 92 5.40 21.28 -1.47
CA ARG A 92 5.68 20.12 -2.33
C ARG A 92 7.16 19.82 -2.37
N PHE A 93 7.48 18.53 -2.29
CA PHE A 93 8.83 18.01 -2.45
C PHE A 93 9.86 18.58 -1.46
N ILE A 94 9.42 18.91 -0.24
CA ILE A 94 10.30 19.40 0.81
C ILE A 94 10.57 18.32 1.86
N PRO A 95 11.78 18.31 2.47
CA PRO A 95 12.06 17.44 3.60
C PRO A 95 11.15 17.72 4.79
N TYR A 96 10.93 16.71 5.61
CA TYR A 96 10.06 16.82 6.77
C TYR A 96 10.45 17.95 7.74
N GLU A 97 11.75 18.14 7.99
CA GLU A 97 12.24 19.23 8.84
C GLU A 97 11.90 20.61 8.29
N ALA A 98 12.04 20.80 6.98
CA ALA A 98 11.63 22.04 6.32
C ALA A 98 10.12 22.27 6.38
N LEU A 99 9.33 21.21 6.30
CA LEU A 99 7.89 21.29 6.49
C LEU A 99 7.55 21.78 7.89
N LEU A 100 8.16 21.17 8.92
CA LEU A 100 7.93 21.56 10.32
C LEU A 100 8.28 23.01 10.59
N GLU A 101 9.41 23.50 10.07
CA GLU A 101 9.86 24.87 10.25
C GLU A 101 8.93 25.90 9.62
N ARG A 102 8.41 25.60 8.42
CA ARG A 102 7.64 26.56 7.62
C ARG A 102 6.15 26.48 7.84
N PHE A 103 5.61 25.28 8.07
CA PHE A 103 4.19 25.00 8.06
C PHE A 103 3.68 24.25 9.31
N GLY A 104 4.57 23.70 10.13
CA GLY A 104 4.22 22.81 11.23
C GLY A 104 3.96 21.37 10.77
N GLN A 105 3.26 20.60 11.59
CA GLN A 105 2.90 19.22 11.28
C GLN A 105 2.06 19.13 9.99
N PRO A 106 2.20 18.04 9.21
CA PRO A 106 1.35 17.81 8.06
C PRO A 106 -0.13 17.89 8.45
N ASP A 107 -0.88 18.71 7.73
CA ASP A 107 -2.30 18.90 7.96
C ASP A 107 -3.11 18.15 6.91
N ARG A 108 -3.96 17.23 7.34
CA ARG A 108 -4.80 16.41 6.46
C ARG A 108 -5.64 17.22 5.48
N ARG A 109 -5.98 18.46 5.80
CA ARG A 109 -6.76 19.36 4.92
C ARG A 109 -6.07 19.67 3.60
N HIS A 110 -4.74 19.56 3.56
CA HIS A 110 -3.94 19.79 2.36
C HIS A 110 -3.73 18.53 1.51
N TYR A 111 -4.26 17.39 1.96
CA TYR A 111 -4.03 16.09 1.33
C TYR A 111 -5.32 15.47 0.82
N GLU A 112 -5.20 14.67 -0.21
CA GLU A 112 -6.25 13.81 -0.72
C GLU A 112 -5.74 12.37 -0.85
N THR A 113 -6.64 11.41 -0.68
CA THR A 113 -6.32 9.99 -0.85
C THR A 113 -6.27 9.64 -2.32
N VAL A 114 -5.16 9.09 -2.78
CA VAL A 114 -4.96 8.65 -4.17
C VAL A 114 -4.92 7.14 -4.31
N TYR A 115 -4.79 6.42 -3.22
CA TYR A 115 -4.87 4.96 -3.16
C TYR A 115 -5.40 4.51 -1.79
N ASP A 116 -6.21 3.45 -1.81
CA ASP A 116 -6.70 2.76 -0.61
C ASP A 116 -6.90 1.27 -0.93
N GLY A 117 -6.12 0.41 -0.28
CA GLY A 117 -6.20 -1.03 -0.51
C GLY A 117 -5.11 -1.84 0.18
N LEU A 118 -5.06 -3.13 -0.10
CA LEU A 118 -4.02 -4.04 0.38
C LEU A 118 -2.89 -4.13 -0.65
N VAL A 119 -1.65 -4.11 -0.17
CA VAL A 119 -0.46 -4.14 -1.03
C VAL A 119 0.48 -5.31 -0.75
N GLY A 120 0.11 -6.23 0.13
CA GLY A 120 0.88 -7.44 0.40
C GLY A 120 2.12 -7.22 1.28
N THR A 121 2.32 -6.04 1.85
CA THR A 121 3.42 -5.73 2.76
C THR A 121 3.03 -4.60 3.71
N ASN A 122 3.64 -4.57 4.91
CA ASN A 122 3.55 -3.47 5.86
C ASN A 122 4.83 -2.60 5.85
N ASP A 123 5.79 -2.88 4.99
CA ASP A 123 7.04 -2.14 4.92
C ASP A 123 6.87 -0.89 4.03
N PRO A 124 7.01 0.34 4.60
CA PRO A 124 6.89 1.58 3.82
C PRO A 124 7.85 1.66 2.63
N GLU A 125 9.07 1.15 2.74
CA GLU A 125 10.06 1.15 1.66
C GLU A 125 9.65 0.24 0.50
N GLU A 126 9.10 -0.94 0.80
CA GLU A 126 8.55 -1.82 -0.22
C GLU A 126 7.33 -1.19 -0.90
N ILE A 127 6.47 -0.52 -0.13
CA ILE A 127 5.30 0.20 -0.66
C ILE A 127 5.73 1.36 -1.55
N TYR A 128 6.76 2.10 -1.16
CA TYR A 128 7.33 3.16 -1.99
C TYR A 128 7.81 2.61 -3.34
N THR A 129 8.52 1.49 -3.32
CA THR A 129 8.99 0.84 -4.55
C THR A 129 7.84 0.42 -5.46
N LEU A 130 6.75 -0.10 -4.87
CA LEU A 130 5.55 -0.48 -5.60
C LEU A 130 4.89 0.72 -6.32
N PHE A 131 4.75 1.85 -5.64
CA PHE A 131 4.03 3.01 -6.14
C PHE A 131 4.90 4.01 -6.93
N ARG A 132 6.12 3.67 -7.22
CA ARG A 132 6.95 4.41 -8.19
C ARG A 132 6.45 4.29 -9.62
N ASP A 133 5.79 3.17 -9.92
CA ASP A 133 5.15 2.91 -11.20
C ASP A 133 3.63 2.92 -11.02
N PRO A 134 2.85 3.29 -12.05
CA PRO A 134 1.40 3.26 -11.98
C PRO A 134 0.87 1.85 -11.69
N VAL A 135 0.05 1.73 -10.64
CA VAL A 135 -0.66 0.49 -10.29
C VAL A 135 -2.16 0.70 -10.38
N PRO A 136 -2.95 -0.37 -10.55
CA PRO A 136 -4.41 -0.26 -10.59
C PRO A 136 -4.98 0.34 -9.30
N GLY A 137 -5.93 1.27 -9.44
CA GLY A 137 -6.56 1.94 -8.31
C GLY A 137 -5.75 3.11 -7.72
N TYR A 138 -4.58 3.40 -8.27
CA TYR A 138 -3.76 4.53 -7.87
C TYR A 138 -4.06 5.73 -8.78
N ASP A 139 -4.70 6.75 -8.23
CA ASP A 139 -5.22 7.91 -8.98
C ASP A 139 -4.33 9.17 -8.88
N GLY A 140 -3.09 9.01 -8.43
CA GLY A 140 -2.16 10.10 -8.24
C GLY A 140 -0.92 10.03 -9.13
N ARG A 141 0.00 10.94 -8.87
CA ARG A 141 1.37 10.87 -9.39
C ARG A 141 2.15 9.76 -8.67
N PRO A 142 3.25 9.27 -9.24
CA PRO A 142 4.13 8.36 -8.51
C PRO A 142 4.47 8.90 -7.12
N ILE A 143 4.54 8.00 -6.13
CA ILE A 143 4.84 8.37 -4.75
C ILE A 143 6.19 9.10 -4.67
N GLY A 144 6.29 10.12 -3.87
CA GLY A 144 7.50 10.90 -3.72
C GLY A 144 7.52 11.73 -2.44
N ILE A 145 8.57 12.55 -2.29
CA ILE A 145 8.75 13.42 -1.14
C ILE A 145 7.51 14.28 -0.93
N SER A 146 7.12 14.46 0.32
CA SER A 146 5.91 15.13 0.82
C SER A 146 4.63 14.32 0.83
N ASP A 147 4.60 13.14 0.23
CA ASP A 147 3.46 12.24 0.34
C ASP A 147 3.39 11.60 1.73
N VAL A 148 2.21 11.20 2.14
CA VAL A 148 1.98 10.50 3.40
C VAL A 148 1.41 9.11 3.12
N LEU A 149 2.04 8.12 3.73
CA LEU A 149 1.61 6.74 3.70
C LEU A 149 0.91 6.41 5.01
N GLU A 150 -0.30 5.85 4.93
CA GLU A 150 -1.04 5.36 6.07
C GLU A 150 -1.12 3.84 6.02
N LEU A 151 -0.73 3.19 7.12
CA LEU A 151 -0.99 1.78 7.36
C LEU A 151 -2.03 1.67 8.46
N TYR A 152 -3.15 1.03 8.17
CA TYR A 152 -4.28 1.01 9.10
C TYR A 152 -4.99 -0.34 9.16
N ASP A 153 -5.63 -0.56 10.28
CA ASP A 153 -6.56 -1.66 10.54
C ASP A 153 -7.80 -1.14 11.31
N ALA A 154 -8.59 -2.04 11.87
CA ALA A 154 -9.79 -1.67 12.64
C ALA A 154 -9.46 -0.87 13.92
N ASP A 155 -8.27 -1.02 14.48
CA ASP A 155 -7.91 -0.51 15.80
C ASP A 155 -6.93 0.66 15.74
N SER A 156 -6.15 0.78 14.68
CA SER A 156 -5.05 1.74 14.63
C SER A 156 -4.73 2.25 13.22
N SER A 157 -4.13 3.44 13.17
CA SER A 157 -3.50 4.00 11.98
C SER A 157 -2.10 4.48 12.30
N GLU A 158 -1.15 4.16 11.45
CA GLU A 158 0.22 4.65 11.50
C GLU A 158 0.50 5.46 10.24
N PHE A 159 1.11 6.63 10.39
CA PHE A 159 1.37 7.55 9.30
C PHE A 159 2.86 7.77 9.11
N TYR A 160 3.30 7.79 7.85
CA TYR A 160 4.68 7.95 7.46
C TYR A 160 4.81 9.03 6.40
N TYR A 161 5.56 10.06 6.69
CA TYR A 161 5.91 11.10 5.72
C TYR A 161 7.05 10.62 4.84
N CYS A 162 6.88 10.68 3.53
CA CYS A 162 7.93 10.38 2.58
C CYS A 162 8.95 11.51 2.58
N ASP A 163 10.11 11.27 3.17
CA ASP A 163 11.19 12.22 3.30
C ASP A 163 12.20 12.07 2.15
N ARG A 164 13.24 12.87 2.15
CA ARG A 164 14.32 12.82 1.17
C ARG A 164 15.06 11.49 1.22
N VAL A 165 15.21 10.92 2.41
CA VAL A 165 15.77 9.59 2.66
C VAL A 165 14.82 8.84 3.59
N GLY A 166 14.15 7.81 3.05
CA GLY A 166 13.23 6.96 3.82
C GLY A 166 11.94 7.66 4.25
N PHE A 167 11.37 7.17 5.33
CA PHE A 167 10.12 7.64 5.90
C PHE A 167 10.30 8.14 7.33
N ARG A 168 9.53 9.15 7.69
CA ARG A 168 9.43 9.65 9.07
C ARG A 168 8.04 9.32 9.59
N GLN A 169 7.97 8.59 10.69
CA GLN A 169 6.70 8.36 11.36
C GLN A 169 6.18 9.68 11.92
N ILE A 170 4.92 10.00 11.63
CA ILE A 170 4.30 11.27 11.97
C ILE A 170 2.94 11.06 12.63
N GLU A 171 2.44 12.11 13.25
CA GLU A 171 1.03 12.24 13.58
C GLU A 171 0.32 13.01 12.44
N PHE A 172 -0.75 12.44 11.94
CA PHE A 172 -1.54 13.01 10.86
C PHE A 172 -2.97 13.18 11.37
N ALA A 173 -3.18 14.25 12.13
CA ALA A 173 -4.41 14.49 12.87
C ALA A 173 -5.65 14.44 11.96
N PRO A 174 -6.72 13.77 12.38
CA PRO A 174 -8.01 13.91 11.71
C PRO A 174 -8.44 15.37 11.77
N ARG A 175 -9.18 15.81 10.73
CA ARG A 175 -9.90 17.08 10.82
C ARG A 175 -10.59 17.13 12.18
N GLN A 176 -10.23 18.08 12.99
CA GLN A 176 -11.10 18.41 14.10
C GLN A 176 -12.41 18.87 13.47
N GLU A 177 -13.42 18.01 13.51
CA GLU A 177 -14.78 18.49 13.45
C GLU A 177 -14.87 19.48 14.61
N MET A 178 -14.95 20.76 14.28
CA MET A 178 -15.39 21.72 15.27
C MET A 178 -16.76 21.22 15.71
N GLU A 179 -16.81 20.57 16.88
CA GLU A 179 -18.06 20.46 17.60
C GLU A 179 -18.57 21.88 17.70
N LEU A 180 -19.57 22.20 16.88
CA LEU A 180 -20.47 23.31 17.14
C LEU A 180 -21.15 22.94 18.45
N CYS A 181 -20.56 23.39 19.55
CA CYS A 181 -21.28 23.46 20.80
C CYS A 181 -22.54 24.30 20.56
N PRO A 182 -23.72 23.74 20.83
CA PRO A 182 -24.96 24.50 20.76
C PRO A 182 -24.99 25.66 21.76
#